data_3613445550f62dd21cbc6e7dd6539bd0
#
_entry.id   3613445550f62dd21cbc6e7dd6539bd0
#
_cell.length_a   1.000
_cell.length_b   1.000
_cell.length_c   1.000
_cell.angle_alpha   90.00
_cell.angle_beta   90.00
_cell.angle_gamma   90.00
#
_symmetry.space_group_name_H-M   'P 1'
#
loop_
_entity.id
_entity.type
_entity.pdbx_description
1 polymer ?
#
loop_
_entity_poly.entity_id
_entity_poly.type
_entity_poly.pdbx_seq_one_letter_code
_entity_poly.pdbx_strand_id
1 'polypeptide(L)'
;MRKLAFLLLSIAVLISCNNAQNKSESQEAEQEVTEQAIGGDKDEHGCLTAAGETWSELLQSCVKVFEVGVRLNPTETVEGEAVVSAFAVFNEDKSKVELFLPVESDEVVILEKAEGEVYQNDVYKFNAEEAALYVNDEVKFKAE
;
A
#
# COMPACT_ATOMS: atom_id res chain seq x y z
N MET A 1 26.83 -39.75 64.02
CA MET A 1 26.57 -41.22 63.98
C MET A 1 26.03 -41.60 62.65
N ARG A 2 26.80 -42.43 62.02
CA ARG A 2 26.39 -43.44 61.00
C ARG A 2 25.87 -42.96 59.70
N LYS A 3 26.72 -43.03 58.65
CA LYS A 3 27.03 -44.19 57.77
C LYS A 3 25.85 -44.47 56.83
N LEU A 4 25.96 -44.61 55.58
CA LEU A 4 26.65 -45.32 54.52
C LEU A 4 25.92 -44.92 53.22
N ALA A 5 26.48 -44.58 52.13
CA ALA A 5 27.24 -45.35 51.15
C ALA A 5 26.35 -46.14 50.13
N PHE A 6 26.84 -46.15 48.92
CA PHE A 6 26.56 -47.04 47.77
C PHE A 6 25.38 -46.67 46.88
N LEU A 7 25.37 -46.76 45.59
CA LEU A 7 26.28 -47.41 44.62
C LEU A 7 25.86 -46.94 43.23
N LEU A 8 26.79 -46.65 42.38
CA LEU A 8 26.88 -46.81 40.94
C LEU A 8 25.72 -47.52 40.23
N LEU A 9 25.27 -46.97 39.11
CA LEU A 9 25.32 -47.76 37.88
C LEU A 9 25.26 -46.90 36.64
N SER A 10 26.29 -46.98 35.87
CA SER A 10 26.48 -46.53 34.51
C SER A 10 25.56 -47.26 33.54
N ILE A 11 24.95 -46.59 32.62
CA ILE A 11 24.68 -47.18 31.31
C ILE A 11 24.89 -46.09 30.23
N ALA A 12 26.00 -46.21 29.56
CA ALA A 12 26.29 -45.58 28.31
C ALA A 12 25.55 -46.33 27.20
N VAL A 13 24.78 -45.62 26.40
CA VAL A 13 24.37 -46.13 25.09
C VAL A 13 24.87 -45.17 24.04
N LEU A 14 25.96 -45.60 23.45
CA LEU A 14 26.48 -45.07 22.21
C LEU A 14 25.59 -45.57 21.08
N ILE A 15 24.96 -44.65 20.37
CA ILE A 15 24.55 -44.92 18.99
C ILE A 15 25.28 -43.91 18.12
N SER A 16 26.38 -44.41 17.61
CA SER A 16 27.12 -43.90 16.52
C SER A 16 26.31 -44.12 15.22
N CYS A 17 25.99 -43.07 14.49
CA CYS A 17 25.82 -43.19 13.06
C CYS A 17 26.76 -42.21 12.38
N ASN A 18 27.80 -42.86 11.93
CA ASN A 18 28.84 -42.36 11.09
C ASN A 18 28.25 -42.11 9.69
N ASN A 19 28.46 -40.96 9.10
CA ASN A 19 28.81 -40.92 7.69
C ASN A 19 29.62 -39.68 7.33
N ALA A 20 30.86 -39.97 7.08
CA ALA A 20 31.80 -39.43 6.09
C ALA A 20 31.73 -37.94 5.70
N GLN A 21 32.77 -37.27 6.18
CA GLN A 21 33.70 -36.40 5.46
C GLN A 21 33.24 -35.85 4.10
N ASN A 22 33.05 -34.54 4.01
CA ASN A 22 33.81 -33.80 3.02
C ASN A 22 34.22 -32.43 3.59
N LYS A 23 35.52 -32.27 3.72
CA LYS A 23 36.19 -31.04 4.11
C LYS A 23 36.22 -30.11 2.91
N SER A 24 35.61 -28.95 3.04
CA SER A 24 35.99 -27.77 2.29
C SER A 24 35.77 -26.55 3.16
N GLU A 25 36.86 -25.95 3.56
CA GLU A 25 36.95 -24.58 4.03
C GLU A 25 36.45 -23.67 2.93
N SER A 26 35.47 -22.86 3.24
CA SER A 26 35.24 -21.56 2.59
C SER A 26 34.34 -20.71 3.46
N GLN A 27 34.97 -19.75 4.08
CA GLN A 27 34.48 -18.39 4.35
C GLN A 27 32.98 -18.22 4.66
N GLU A 28 32.74 -17.89 5.93
CA GLU A 28 31.59 -17.12 6.39
C GLU A 28 31.43 -15.87 5.53
N ALA A 29 30.47 -15.92 4.62
CA ALA A 29 29.74 -14.76 4.18
C ALA A 29 28.40 -14.88 4.88
N GLU A 30 28.17 -14.05 5.88
CA GLU A 30 26.83 -13.71 6.37
C GLU A 30 26.07 -13.18 5.15
N GLN A 31 25.37 -14.07 4.48
CA GLN A 31 24.25 -13.66 3.64
C GLN A 31 23.11 -13.39 4.61
N GLU A 32 22.93 -12.08 4.90
CA GLU A 32 21.60 -11.60 5.25
C GLU A 32 20.64 -12.14 4.19
N VAL A 33 19.94 -13.18 4.55
CA VAL A 33 18.75 -13.60 3.84
C VAL A 33 17.74 -12.50 4.13
N THR A 34 17.73 -11.47 3.29
CA THR A 34 16.55 -10.63 3.18
C THR A 34 15.43 -11.57 2.74
N GLU A 35 14.57 -11.93 3.69
CA GLU A 35 13.29 -12.51 3.37
C GLU A 35 12.61 -11.50 2.43
N GLN A 36 12.74 -11.73 1.12
CA GLN A 36 11.83 -11.12 0.15
C GLN A 36 10.46 -11.67 0.51
N ALA A 37 9.69 -10.85 1.19
CA ALA A 37 8.30 -11.11 1.45
C ALA A 37 7.61 -11.28 0.08
N ILE A 38 7.30 -12.52 -0.26
CA ILE A 38 6.52 -12.85 -1.45
C ILE A 38 5.13 -12.28 -1.21
N GLY A 39 4.85 -11.12 -1.82
CA GLY A 39 3.51 -10.56 -1.86
C GLY A 39 3.33 -9.18 -1.23
N GLY A 40 4.16 -8.21 -1.58
CA GLY A 40 3.80 -6.84 -1.30
C GLY A 40 4.97 -5.90 -1.06
N ASP A 41 5.48 -5.35 -2.13
CA ASP A 41 6.26 -4.13 -2.03
C ASP A 41 5.36 -3.07 -1.40
N LYS A 42 5.79 -2.56 -0.27
CA LYS A 42 5.16 -1.43 0.40
C LYS A 42 5.82 -0.16 -0.11
N ASP A 43 5.00 0.87 -0.30
CA ASP A 43 5.51 2.20 -0.56
C ASP A 43 6.18 2.81 0.70
N GLU A 44 6.66 4.04 0.58
CA GLU A 44 7.31 4.77 1.68
C GLU A 44 6.40 5.03 2.90
N HIS A 45 5.09 5.01 2.71
CA HIS A 45 4.07 5.12 3.76
C HIS A 45 3.65 3.76 4.34
N GLY A 46 4.09 2.68 3.74
CA GLY A 46 3.79 1.32 4.15
C GLY A 46 2.55 0.72 3.50
N CYS A 47 1.98 1.37 2.49
CA CYS A 47 0.81 0.88 1.76
C CYS A 47 1.17 -0.26 0.80
N LEU A 48 0.30 -1.26 0.71
CA LEU A 48 0.45 -2.41 -0.17
C LEU A 48 -0.01 -2.07 -1.60
N THR A 49 0.89 -1.52 -2.41
CA THR A 49 0.58 -1.10 -3.78
C THR A 49 0.10 -2.27 -4.66
N ALA A 50 0.64 -3.47 -4.46
CA ALA A 50 0.19 -4.69 -5.13
C ALA A 50 -1.25 -5.11 -4.77
N ALA A 51 -1.78 -4.62 -3.63
CA ALA A 51 -3.17 -4.80 -3.23
C ALA A 51 -4.10 -3.65 -3.69
N GLY A 52 -3.55 -2.69 -4.45
CA GLY A 52 -4.26 -1.50 -4.91
C GLY A 52 -4.43 -0.43 -3.84
N GLU A 53 -3.59 -0.48 -2.79
CA GLU A 53 -3.56 0.58 -1.78
C GLU A 53 -2.68 1.73 -2.25
N THR A 54 -3.09 2.93 -1.90
CA THR A 54 -2.32 4.16 -2.05
C THR A 54 -2.46 5.02 -0.80
N TRP A 55 -1.48 5.85 -0.51
CA TRP A 55 -1.54 6.78 0.61
C TRP A 55 -2.50 7.93 0.30
N SER A 56 -3.34 8.27 1.26
CA SER A 56 -4.16 9.48 1.25
C SER A 56 -3.59 10.50 2.21
N GLU A 57 -3.17 11.64 1.70
CA GLU A 57 -2.73 12.77 2.52
C GLU A 57 -3.88 13.39 3.32
N LEU A 58 -5.07 13.37 2.77
CA LEU A 58 -6.26 13.88 3.45
C LEU A 58 -6.67 13.00 4.64
N LEU A 59 -6.62 11.68 4.46
CA LEU A 59 -7.05 10.71 5.48
C LEU A 59 -5.89 10.21 6.35
N GLN A 60 -4.63 10.51 6.01
CA GLN A 60 -3.41 10.04 6.67
C GLN A 60 -3.41 8.52 6.85
N SER A 61 -3.83 7.80 5.82
CA SER A 61 -3.96 6.35 5.82
C SER A 61 -3.89 5.76 4.42
N CYS A 62 -3.57 4.47 4.35
CA CYS A 62 -3.64 3.72 3.10
C CYS A 62 -5.10 3.44 2.74
N VAL A 63 -5.47 3.75 1.52
CA VAL A 63 -6.83 3.56 1.00
C VAL A 63 -6.82 2.85 -0.35
N LYS A 64 -7.89 2.13 -0.63
CA LYS A 64 -8.19 1.65 -1.98
C LYS A 64 -9.16 2.61 -2.62
N VAL A 65 -8.65 3.54 -3.42
CA VAL A 65 -9.44 4.65 -3.98
C VAL A 65 -10.68 4.19 -4.74
N PHE A 66 -10.63 3.01 -5.35
CA PHE A 66 -11.77 2.41 -6.06
C PHE A 66 -12.86 1.85 -5.13
N GLU A 67 -12.57 1.68 -3.82
CA GLU A 67 -13.56 1.23 -2.82
C GLU A 67 -14.18 2.42 -2.06
N VAL A 68 -13.38 3.46 -1.77
CA VAL A 68 -13.80 4.57 -0.91
C VAL A 68 -14.11 5.86 -1.68
N GLY A 69 -13.61 5.99 -2.92
CA GLY A 69 -13.73 7.20 -3.72
C GLY A 69 -14.89 7.17 -4.71
N VAL A 70 -15.30 8.36 -5.12
CA VAL A 70 -16.19 8.54 -6.27
C VAL A 70 -15.37 8.41 -7.55
N ARG A 71 -15.68 7.40 -8.35
CA ARG A 71 -15.03 7.18 -9.64
C ARG A 71 -15.51 8.16 -10.68
N LEU A 72 -14.57 8.78 -11.39
CA LEU A 72 -14.81 9.77 -12.43
C LEU A 72 -14.09 9.34 -13.70
N ASN A 73 -14.84 9.10 -14.77
CA ASN A 73 -14.30 8.72 -16.06
C ASN A 73 -13.97 9.95 -16.88
N PRO A 74 -12.93 9.93 -17.74
CA PRO A 74 -12.63 11.05 -18.63
C PRO A 74 -13.80 11.30 -19.59
N THR A 75 -14.08 12.57 -19.85
CA THR A 75 -15.14 12.97 -20.81
C THR A 75 -14.72 12.79 -22.26
N GLU A 76 -13.41 12.76 -22.50
CA GLU A 76 -12.81 12.51 -23.81
C GLU A 76 -12.01 11.20 -23.74
N THR A 77 -12.30 10.28 -24.65
CA THR A 77 -11.57 9.01 -24.77
C THR A 77 -11.03 8.87 -26.18
N VAL A 78 -9.84 8.33 -26.31
CA VAL A 78 -9.25 7.98 -27.60
C VAL A 78 -9.53 6.52 -27.90
N GLU A 79 -10.05 6.23 -29.09
CA GLU A 79 -10.35 4.86 -29.49
C GLU A 79 -9.07 3.98 -29.49
N GLY A 80 -9.14 2.89 -28.76
CA GLY A 80 -8.00 1.95 -28.61
C GLY A 80 -7.06 2.25 -27.46
N GLU A 81 -7.27 3.35 -26.72
CA GLU A 81 -6.53 3.64 -25.49
C GLU A 81 -7.27 3.14 -24.25
N ALA A 82 -6.53 2.82 -23.20
CA ALA A 82 -7.12 2.45 -21.94
C ALA A 82 -7.76 3.68 -21.26
N VAL A 83 -9.00 3.52 -20.80
CA VAL A 83 -9.69 4.55 -20.00
C VAL A 83 -9.13 4.52 -18.58
N VAL A 84 -8.48 5.60 -18.17
CA VAL A 84 -7.96 5.74 -16.82
C VAL A 84 -8.82 6.75 -16.06
N SER A 85 -9.47 6.30 -15.00
CA SER A 85 -10.39 7.10 -14.19
C SER A 85 -9.67 7.90 -13.13
N ALA A 86 -10.21 9.07 -12.78
CA ALA A 86 -9.87 9.79 -11.56
C ALA A 86 -10.76 9.31 -10.40
N PHE A 87 -10.36 9.62 -9.17
CA PHE A 87 -11.16 9.35 -7.98
C PHE A 87 -11.18 10.57 -7.07
N ALA A 88 -12.34 10.80 -6.43
CA ALA A 88 -12.52 11.84 -5.43
C ALA A 88 -12.83 11.18 -4.07
N VAL A 89 -11.95 11.38 -3.10
CA VAL A 89 -12.06 10.79 -1.75
C VAL A 89 -12.32 11.89 -0.74
N PHE A 90 -13.40 11.77 0.01
CA PHE A 90 -13.79 12.76 1.02
C PHE A 90 -13.21 12.43 2.40
N ASN A 91 -12.95 13.46 3.20
CA ASN A 91 -12.79 13.29 4.63
C ASN A 91 -14.15 13.02 5.31
N GLU A 92 -14.12 12.64 6.60
CA GLU A 92 -15.31 12.18 7.33
C GLU A 92 -16.44 13.22 7.37
N ASP A 93 -16.11 14.50 7.56
CA ASP A 93 -17.07 15.59 7.68
C ASP A 93 -17.45 16.22 6.34
N LYS A 94 -16.89 15.72 5.23
CA LYS A 94 -17.07 16.22 3.87
C LYS A 94 -16.76 17.73 3.72
N SER A 95 -15.81 18.21 4.48
CA SER A 95 -15.29 19.58 4.33
C SER A 95 -14.22 19.67 3.25
N LYS A 96 -13.57 18.55 2.92
CA LYS A 96 -12.50 18.45 1.94
C LYS A 96 -12.63 17.19 1.09
N VAL A 97 -12.03 17.26 -0.09
CA VAL A 97 -11.90 16.13 -1.01
C VAL A 97 -10.47 16.07 -1.54
N GLU A 98 -9.91 14.88 -1.58
CA GLU A 98 -8.64 14.59 -2.25
C GLU A 98 -8.92 13.98 -3.62
N LEU A 99 -8.23 14.49 -4.64
CA LEU A 99 -8.33 14.00 -6.01
C LEU A 99 -7.14 13.10 -6.34
N PHE A 100 -7.43 11.90 -6.78
CA PHE A 100 -6.46 10.96 -7.35
C PHE A 100 -6.62 11.01 -8.87
N LEU A 101 -5.69 11.70 -9.52
CA LEU A 101 -5.74 11.96 -10.95
C LEU A 101 -4.87 10.94 -11.71
N PRO A 102 -5.27 10.55 -12.95
CA PRO A 102 -4.50 9.61 -13.77
C PRO A 102 -3.34 10.31 -14.52
N VAL A 103 -2.68 11.24 -13.86
CA VAL A 103 -1.52 11.94 -14.39
C VAL A 103 -0.28 11.54 -13.58
N GLU A 104 0.84 11.40 -14.24
CA GLU A 104 2.14 11.15 -13.59
C GLU A 104 2.61 12.45 -12.91
N SER A 105 1.94 12.85 -11.84
CA SER A 105 2.39 13.93 -10.98
C SER A 105 2.36 13.46 -9.54
N ASP A 106 3.43 13.75 -8.81
CA ASP A 106 3.49 13.54 -7.36
C ASP A 106 2.70 14.63 -6.59
N GLU A 107 1.90 15.41 -7.30
CA GLU A 107 1.14 16.51 -6.72
C GLU A 107 -0.14 15.99 -6.07
N VAL A 108 -0.22 16.16 -4.75
CA VAL A 108 -1.43 15.90 -3.98
C VAL A 108 -2.42 17.05 -4.17
N VAL A 109 -3.61 16.75 -4.66
CA VAL A 109 -4.66 17.75 -4.89
C VAL A 109 -5.76 17.60 -3.85
N ILE A 110 -5.77 18.48 -2.85
CA ILE A 110 -6.83 18.56 -1.85
C ILE A 110 -7.63 19.85 -2.12
N LEU A 111 -8.95 19.70 -2.24
CA LEU A 111 -9.89 20.81 -2.44
C LEU A 111 -10.67 21.03 -1.17
N GLU A 112 -10.97 22.29 -0.87
CA GLU A 112 -11.83 22.69 0.23
C GLU A 112 -13.24 22.95 -0.27
N LYS A 113 -14.22 22.65 0.59
CA LYS A 113 -15.64 22.94 0.29
C LYS A 113 -15.87 24.44 0.19
N ALA A 114 -16.46 24.86 -0.91
CA ALA A 114 -16.84 26.27 -1.16
C ALA A 114 -18.33 26.48 -0.87
N GLU A 115 -19.19 26.44 -1.89
CA GLU A 115 -20.63 26.60 -1.75
C GLU A 115 -21.37 25.31 -2.13
N GLY A 116 -22.39 24.96 -1.38
CA GLY A 116 -23.18 23.74 -1.65
C GLY A 116 -22.31 22.48 -1.58
N GLU A 117 -22.33 21.69 -2.62
CA GLU A 117 -21.53 20.47 -2.78
C GLU A 117 -20.36 20.66 -3.78
N VAL A 118 -19.80 21.88 -3.84
CA VAL A 118 -18.66 22.24 -4.68
C VAL A 118 -17.39 22.34 -3.84
N TYR A 119 -16.31 21.75 -4.32
CA TYR A 119 -14.96 21.77 -3.75
C TYR A 119 -14.00 22.31 -4.79
N GLN A 120 -13.16 23.29 -4.45
CA GLN A 120 -12.34 23.94 -5.44
C GLN A 120 -11.06 24.57 -4.92
N ASN A 121 -10.13 24.77 -5.85
CA ASN A 121 -8.98 25.66 -5.76
C ASN A 121 -8.88 26.47 -7.07
N ASP A 122 -7.72 27.07 -7.34
CA ASP A 122 -7.51 27.92 -8.54
C ASP A 122 -7.57 27.13 -9.85
N VAL A 123 -7.31 25.80 -9.84
CA VAL A 123 -7.18 24.95 -11.02
C VAL A 123 -8.32 23.96 -11.14
N TYR A 124 -8.69 23.34 -10.01
CA TYR A 124 -9.63 22.23 -9.95
C TYR A 124 -10.93 22.64 -9.27
N LYS A 125 -12.04 22.16 -9.82
CA LYS A 125 -13.36 22.28 -9.22
C LYS A 125 -14.10 20.95 -9.33
N PHE A 126 -14.43 20.35 -8.19
CA PHE A 126 -15.24 19.14 -8.11
C PHE A 126 -16.64 19.48 -7.62
N ASN A 127 -17.64 19.20 -8.45
CA ASN A 127 -19.05 19.29 -8.07
C ASN A 127 -19.55 17.89 -7.69
N ALA A 128 -19.85 17.67 -6.41
CA ALA A 128 -20.24 16.36 -5.92
C ALA A 128 -21.69 15.98 -6.27
N GLU A 129 -22.58 16.96 -6.52
CA GLU A 129 -23.95 16.67 -6.99
C GLU A 129 -23.96 16.13 -8.42
N GLU A 130 -23.14 16.73 -9.28
CA GLU A 130 -23.00 16.32 -10.69
C GLU A 130 -22.02 15.16 -10.85
N ALA A 131 -21.24 14.86 -9.81
CA ALA A 131 -20.08 13.99 -9.83
C ALA A 131 -19.16 14.32 -11.02
N ALA A 132 -18.81 15.60 -11.16
CA ALA A 132 -18.04 16.14 -12.27
C ALA A 132 -16.81 16.92 -11.77
N LEU A 133 -15.66 16.65 -12.40
CA LEU A 133 -14.40 17.34 -12.13
C LEU A 133 -14.06 18.25 -13.31
N TYR A 134 -13.86 19.50 -13.01
CA TYR A 134 -13.44 20.54 -13.91
C TYR A 134 -11.96 20.85 -13.68
N VAL A 135 -11.25 21.06 -14.76
CA VAL A 135 -9.86 21.53 -14.76
C VAL A 135 -9.81 22.80 -15.60
N ASN A 136 -9.41 23.92 -15.02
CA ASN A 136 -9.46 25.24 -15.66
C ASN A 136 -10.86 25.55 -16.26
N ASP A 137 -11.92 25.29 -15.47
CA ASP A 137 -13.33 25.47 -15.82
C ASP A 137 -13.87 24.57 -16.96
N GLU A 138 -13.10 23.63 -17.43
CA GLU A 138 -13.52 22.65 -18.43
C GLU A 138 -13.77 21.29 -17.77
N VAL A 139 -14.92 20.65 -18.03
CA VAL A 139 -15.24 19.31 -17.54
C VAL A 139 -14.27 18.30 -18.17
N LYS A 140 -13.45 17.67 -17.37
CA LYS A 140 -12.49 16.65 -17.82
C LYS A 140 -12.88 15.24 -17.40
N PHE A 141 -13.55 15.11 -16.25
CA PHE A 141 -13.97 13.81 -15.73
C PHE A 141 -15.39 13.89 -15.18
N LYS A 142 -16.15 12.81 -15.31
CA LYS A 142 -17.51 12.69 -14.78
C LYS A 142 -17.85 11.26 -14.41
N ALA A 143 -18.68 11.07 -13.37
CA ALA A 143 -19.27 9.76 -13.09
C ALA A 143 -20.30 9.41 -14.18
N GLU A 144 -20.48 8.11 -14.42
CA GLU A 144 -21.52 7.57 -15.29
C GLU A 144 -22.88 7.54 -14.60
#